data_f5079737b1ae5065832b952f4b076de7
#
_entry.id   f5079737b1ae5065832b952f4b076de7
#
_cell.length_a   1.000
_cell.length_b   1.000
_cell.length_c   1.000
_cell.angle_alpha   90.00
_cell.angle_beta   90.00
_cell.angle_gamma   90.00
#
_symmetry.space_group_name_H-M   'P 1'
#
loop_
_entity.id
_entity.type
_entity.pdbx_description
1 polymer ?
#
loop_
_entity_poly.entity_id
_entity_poly.type
_entity_poly.pdbx_seq_one_letter_code
_entity_poly.pdbx_strand_id
1 'polypeptide(L)'
;MAERRMGVIINGATGRMGTTQHMANLLAIAAEGGLPLENGDRLIPELLLVGRDAGKLKALAAAHSNQRWTTSLDEAFAAPDRVFMDCAATGDRPRRVKQAIAAGKHIFIEKPTAPTVDEAMALARLADRAGLKHGVIQDKLFLPGFAKLLSLSQSGFFGRILSVRVDAGSWIFDGTDRECQRPSWNYKKAEGGGLALDMMAHWRYMIDRLASPIIGVCALMSTAIPQRVDEQGKPYAVDAEDTNYALLKLENGAVGMITNSWATRPRRDDTMVVQIDGTLGSAAAGRFRCYTQSAAETPEAFTAAARPGGVDLMAPWREVPDTGPHKNPFRQCWEAFLRHLAEDAPYLPTLVEGAKAVQLADLAYRSVAEQKWMEVADLRL
;
A
#
# COMPACT_ATOMS: atom_id res chain seq x y z
N MET A 1 21.02 -19.20 20.73
CA MET A 1 20.23 -18.85 19.51
C MET A 1 19.36 -20.05 19.20
N ALA A 2 18.07 -19.96 19.45
CA ALA A 2 17.12 -21.02 19.12
C ALA A 2 16.42 -20.70 17.79
N GLU A 3 16.04 -21.74 17.04
CA GLU A 3 15.18 -21.62 15.87
C GLU A 3 13.72 -21.71 16.31
N ARG A 4 12.95 -20.67 15.98
CA ARG A 4 11.50 -20.66 16.19
C ARG A 4 10.81 -20.72 14.84
N ARG A 5 9.93 -21.70 14.64
CA ARG A 5 9.19 -21.89 13.38
C ARG A 5 7.82 -21.20 13.46
N MET A 6 7.44 -20.50 12.39
CA MET A 6 6.17 -19.80 12.27
C MET A 6 5.45 -20.26 11.00
N GLY A 7 4.38 -21.04 11.17
CA GLY A 7 3.53 -21.47 10.07
C GLY A 7 2.70 -20.31 9.50
N VAL A 8 2.75 -20.12 8.17
CA VAL A 8 2.05 -19.09 7.43
C VAL A 8 1.22 -19.71 6.32
N ILE A 9 -0.08 -19.56 6.41
CA ILE A 9 -1.04 -19.92 5.37
C ILE A 9 -1.10 -18.78 4.35
N ILE A 10 -0.80 -19.05 3.07
CA ILE A 10 -0.91 -18.05 1.98
C ILE A 10 -2.09 -18.44 1.10
N ASN A 11 -3.22 -17.77 1.26
CA ASN A 11 -4.39 -17.92 0.38
C ASN A 11 -4.26 -17.03 -0.84
N GLY A 12 -4.46 -17.58 -2.04
CA GLY A 12 -4.17 -16.92 -3.31
C GLY A 12 -2.70 -17.10 -3.74
N ALA A 13 -2.03 -18.15 -3.25
CA ALA A 13 -0.61 -18.41 -3.49
C ALA A 13 -0.22 -18.44 -4.97
N THR A 14 -1.09 -18.92 -5.86
CA THR A 14 -0.84 -18.98 -7.32
C THR A 14 -1.10 -17.66 -8.07
N GLY A 15 -1.61 -16.64 -7.38
CA GLY A 15 -1.77 -15.29 -7.92
C GLY A 15 -0.45 -14.52 -7.96
N ARG A 16 -0.37 -13.47 -8.78
CA ARG A 16 0.84 -12.65 -8.93
C ARG A 16 1.39 -12.17 -7.58
N MET A 17 0.57 -11.57 -6.72
CA MET A 17 1.02 -11.07 -5.41
C MET A 17 1.45 -12.23 -4.50
N GLY A 18 0.67 -13.31 -4.45
CA GLY A 18 0.99 -14.51 -3.68
C GLY A 18 2.35 -15.08 -4.02
N THR A 19 2.61 -15.29 -5.31
CA THR A 19 3.86 -15.88 -5.79
C THR A 19 5.05 -14.94 -5.68
N THR A 20 4.92 -13.69 -6.26
CA THR A 20 6.09 -12.83 -6.47
C THR A 20 6.42 -11.93 -5.27
N GLN A 21 5.45 -11.66 -4.39
CA GLN A 21 5.66 -10.77 -3.24
C GLN A 21 5.62 -11.52 -1.90
N HIS A 22 4.58 -12.30 -1.62
CA HIS A 22 4.48 -12.90 -0.28
C HIS A 22 5.33 -14.16 -0.16
N MET A 23 5.11 -15.16 -0.99
CA MET A 23 5.86 -16.41 -0.95
C MET A 23 7.35 -16.19 -1.18
N ALA A 24 7.73 -15.44 -2.21
CA ALA A 24 9.14 -15.21 -2.56
C ALA A 24 9.91 -14.57 -1.40
N ASN A 25 9.35 -13.54 -0.74
CA ASN A 25 10.02 -12.86 0.37
C ASN A 25 10.10 -13.72 1.64
N LEU A 26 9.06 -14.51 1.96
CA LEU A 26 9.09 -15.43 3.11
C LEU A 26 10.09 -16.56 2.90
N LEU A 27 10.15 -17.12 1.70
CA LEU A 27 11.16 -18.14 1.35
C LEU A 27 12.58 -17.56 1.39
N ALA A 28 12.79 -16.32 0.96
CA ALA A 28 14.09 -15.66 1.08
C ALA A 28 14.50 -15.48 2.56
N ILE A 29 13.57 -15.06 3.44
CA ILE A 29 13.82 -14.98 4.88
C ILE A 29 14.21 -16.36 5.44
N ALA A 30 13.50 -17.42 5.05
CA ALA A 30 13.81 -18.78 5.51
C ALA A 30 15.18 -19.26 4.99
N ALA A 31 15.49 -19.02 3.72
CA ALA A 31 16.76 -19.42 3.10
C ALA A 31 18.00 -18.71 3.71
N GLU A 32 17.82 -17.49 4.24
CA GLU A 32 18.85 -16.75 4.98
C GLU A 32 18.99 -17.21 6.44
N GLY A 33 18.32 -18.31 6.81
CA GLY A 33 18.33 -18.86 8.17
C GLY A 33 17.36 -18.15 9.12
N GLY A 34 16.31 -17.50 8.61
CA GLY A 34 15.24 -16.88 9.38
C GLY A 34 15.49 -15.41 9.73
N LEU A 35 14.45 -14.76 10.22
CA LEU A 35 14.48 -13.39 10.73
C LEU A 35 15.16 -13.33 12.09
N PRO A 36 16.26 -12.59 12.28
CA PRO A 36 16.88 -12.43 13.61
C PRO A 36 15.96 -11.62 14.53
N LEU A 37 15.78 -12.10 15.77
CA LEU A 37 15.00 -11.48 16.83
C LEU A 37 15.92 -10.77 17.84
N GLU A 38 15.37 -9.86 18.65
CA GLU A 38 16.13 -9.07 19.65
C GLU A 38 16.78 -9.96 20.72
N ASN A 39 16.14 -11.06 21.10
CA ASN A 39 16.67 -12.04 22.06
C ASN A 39 17.76 -12.95 21.49
N GLY A 40 18.16 -12.76 20.23
CA GLY A 40 19.15 -13.58 19.53
C GLY A 40 18.61 -14.83 18.86
N ASP A 41 17.33 -15.17 19.02
CA ASP A 41 16.69 -16.27 18.30
C ASP A 41 16.45 -15.92 16.82
N ARG A 42 16.09 -16.90 16.02
CA ARG A 42 15.75 -16.73 14.61
C ARG A 42 14.35 -17.27 14.33
N LEU A 43 13.52 -16.47 13.68
CA LEU A 43 12.16 -16.85 13.29
C LEU A 43 12.14 -17.32 11.84
N ILE A 44 11.85 -18.60 11.64
CA ILE A 44 11.82 -19.23 10.31
C ILE A 44 10.36 -19.37 9.86
N PRO A 45 9.91 -18.66 8.80
CA PRO A 45 8.59 -18.89 8.24
C PRO A 45 8.51 -20.23 7.52
N GLU A 46 7.43 -20.97 7.77
CA GLU A 46 7.06 -22.21 7.07
C GLU A 46 5.74 -22.01 6.35
N LEU A 47 5.65 -22.38 5.07
CA LEU A 47 4.50 -22.03 4.25
C LEU A 47 3.52 -23.19 4.08
N LEU A 48 2.22 -22.85 4.09
CA LEU A 48 1.13 -23.66 3.58
C LEU A 48 0.43 -22.87 2.45
N LEU A 49 0.60 -23.34 1.22
CA LEU A 49 0.06 -22.70 0.04
C LEU A 49 -1.41 -23.08 -0.17
N VAL A 50 -2.28 -22.09 -0.33
CA VAL A 50 -3.72 -22.32 -0.56
C VAL A 50 -4.17 -21.62 -1.84
N GLY A 51 -4.99 -22.31 -2.63
CA GLY A 51 -5.56 -21.81 -3.87
C GLY A 51 -6.61 -22.76 -4.43
N ARG A 52 -7.28 -22.36 -5.51
CA ARG A 52 -8.39 -23.14 -6.10
C ARG A 52 -7.96 -24.23 -7.07
N ASP A 53 -6.78 -24.11 -7.65
CA ASP A 53 -6.27 -24.98 -8.72
C ASP A 53 -5.17 -25.90 -8.17
N ALA A 54 -5.49 -27.16 -7.99
CA ALA A 54 -4.57 -28.16 -7.47
C ALA A 54 -3.34 -28.38 -8.37
N GLY A 55 -3.51 -28.30 -9.70
CA GLY A 55 -2.41 -28.45 -10.66
C GLY A 55 -1.39 -27.34 -10.53
N LYS A 56 -1.86 -26.07 -10.47
CA LYS A 56 -1.00 -24.90 -10.26
C LYS A 56 -0.32 -24.93 -8.89
N LEU A 57 -1.03 -25.31 -7.83
CA LEU A 57 -0.46 -25.42 -6.49
C LEU A 57 0.63 -26.48 -6.43
N LYS A 58 0.39 -27.66 -7.00
CA LYS A 58 1.35 -28.76 -7.06
C LYS A 58 2.63 -28.35 -7.81
N ALA A 59 2.48 -27.70 -8.96
CA ALA A 59 3.61 -27.18 -9.74
C ALA A 59 4.39 -26.12 -8.96
N LEU A 60 3.68 -25.16 -8.33
CA LEU A 60 4.28 -24.10 -7.52
C LEU A 60 5.04 -24.70 -6.31
N ALA A 61 4.43 -25.61 -5.60
CA ALA A 61 5.05 -26.29 -4.46
C ALA A 61 6.32 -27.04 -4.85
N ALA A 62 6.29 -27.80 -5.94
CA ALA A 62 7.44 -28.55 -6.45
C ALA A 62 8.60 -27.64 -6.88
N ALA A 63 8.29 -26.48 -7.48
CA ALA A 63 9.30 -25.49 -7.88
C ALA A 63 10.00 -24.83 -6.67
N HIS A 64 9.43 -24.91 -5.47
CA HIS A 64 9.92 -24.24 -4.26
C HIS A 64 10.09 -25.24 -3.10
N SER A 65 10.98 -26.21 -3.25
CA SER A 65 11.36 -27.18 -2.20
C SER A 65 10.19 -28.00 -1.62
N ASN A 66 9.21 -28.36 -2.47
CA ASN A 66 8.03 -29.14 -2.12
C ASN A 66 7.24 -28.55 -0.94
N GLN A 67 6.89 -27.28 -1.02
CA GLN A 67 6.06 -26.62 -0.01
C GLN A 67 4.75 -27.39 0.22
N ARG A 68 4.22 -27.32 1.46
CA ARG A 68 2.88 -27.85 1.78
C ARG A 68 1.82 -27.08 1.02
N TRP A 69 0.79 -27.72 0.54
CA TRP A 69 -0.32 -27.07 -0.16
C TRP A 69 -1.65 -27.81 0.03
N THR A 70 -2.74 -27.07 -0.08
CA THR A 70 -4.11 -27.61 -0.12
C THR A 70 -5.04 -26.69 -0.93
N THR A 71 -6.13 -27.27 -1.44
CA THR A 71 -7.24 -26.48 -2.05
C THR A 71 -8.35 -26.15 -1.05
N SER A 72 -8.28 -26.70 0.18
CA SER A 72 -9.27 -26.54 1.23
C SER A 72 -8.83 -25.52 2.27
N LEU A 73 -9.62 -24.47 2.46
CA LEU A 73 -9.41 -23.50 3.56
C LEU A 73 -9.68 -24.16 4.93
N ASP A 74 -10.62 -25.09 5.03
CA ASP A 74 -10.93 -25.76 6.29
C ASP A 74 -9.75 -26.63 6.75
N GLU A 75 -9.11 -27.37 5.84
CA GLU A 75 -7.86 -28.07 6.12
C GLU A 75 -6.74 -27.13 6.56
N ALA A 76 -6.59 -25.99 5.84
CA ALA A 76 -5.58 -25.00 6.18
C ALA A 76 -5.82 -24.38 7.56
N PHE A 77 -7.06 -24.11 7.92
CA PHE A 77 -7.40 -23.56 9.23
C PHE A 77 -7.29 -24.59 10.36
N ALA A 78 -7.47 -25.87 10.09
CA ALA A 78 -7.23 -26.96 11.04
C ALA A 78 -5.72 -27.22 11.26
N ALA A 79 -4.85 -26.79 10.35
CA ALA A 79 -3.42 -26.95 10.47
C ALA A 79 -2.83 -26.10 11.61
N PRO A 80 -1.65 -26.46 12.18
CA PRO A 80 -1.03 -25.73 13.29
C PRO A 80 -0.46 -24.36 12.91
N ASP A 81 -0.54 -23.98 11.64
CA ASP A 81 -0.06 -22.71 11.13
C ASP A 81 -0.78 -21.53 11.81
N ARG A 82 -0.03 -20.51 12.22
CA ARG A 82 -0.54 -19.46 13.09
C ARG A 82 -0.98 -18.18 12.37
N VAL A 83 -0.48 -17.95 11.17
CA VAL A 83 -0.73 -16.71 10.40
C VAL A 83 -1.54 -17.03 9.17
N PHE A 84 -2.59 -16.28 8.93
CA PHE A 84 -3.36 -16.31 7.69
C PHE A 84 -3.07 -15.06 6.85
N MET A 85 -2.43 -15.27 5.70
CA MET A 85 -2.24 -14.25 4.66
C MET A 85 -3.29 -14.43 3.57
N ASP A 86 -4.15 -13.41 3.35
CA ASP A 86 -5.08 -13.40 2.24
C ASP A 86 -4.67 -12.40 1.16
N CYS A 87 -4.20 -12.91 0.04
CA CYS A 87 -3.92 -12.15 -1.17
C CYS A 87 -4.79 -12.56 -2.37
N ALA A 88 -5.91 -13.24 -2.11
CA ALA A 88 -6.94 -13.55 -3.10
C ALA A 88 -7.88 -12.35 -3.33
N ALA A 89 -8.85 -12.50 -4.25
CA ALA A 89 -9.80 -11.45 -4.59
C ALA A 89 -10.55 -10.89 -3.38
N THR A 90 -10.75 -9.56 -3.36
CA THR A 90 -11.26 -8.81 -2.21
C THR A 90 -12.70 -9.14 -1.83
N GLY A 91 -13.57 -9.40 -2.81
CA GLY A 91 -15.01 -9.55 -2.53
C GLY A 91 -15.36 -10.62 -1.49
N ASP A 92 -14.66 -11.74 -1.45
CA ASP A 92 -14.90 -12.84 -0.49
C ASP A 92 -13.92 -12.81 0.71
N ARG A 93 -13.06 -11.81 0.80
CA ARG A 93 -12.07 -11.67 1.89
C ARG A 93 -12.71 -11.58 3.26
N PRO A 94 -13.80 -10.82 3.49
CA PRO A 94 -14.40 -10.72 4.81
C PRO A 94 -14.85 -12.08 5.37
N ARG A 95 -15.41 -12.96 4.53
CA ARG A 95 -15.80 -14.32 4.94
C ARG A 95 -14.58 -15.14 5.35
N ARG A 96 -13.55 -15.17 4.51
CA ARG A 96 -12.32 -15.94 4.77
C ARG A 96 -11.59 -15.47 6.03
N VAL A 97 -11.48 -14.16 6.23
CA VAL A 97 -10.83 -13.58 7.41
C VAL A 97 -11.62 -13.90 8.68
N LYS A 98 -12.98 -13.85 8.66
CA LYS A 98 -13.81 -14.28 9.79
C LYS A 98 -13.56 -15.75 10.15
N GLN A 99 -13.47 -16.62 9.16
CA GLN A 99 -13.15 -18.04 9.37
C GLN A 99 -11.75 -18.24 9.99
N ALA A 100 -10.75 -17.51 9.49
CA ALA A 100 -9.40 -17.55 10.03
C ALA A 100 -9.35 -17.07 11.49
N ILE A 101 -10.06 -15.98 11.81
CA ILE A 101 -10.18 -15.47 13.19
C ILE A 101 -10.83 -16.50 14.09
N ALA A 102 -11.93 -17.14 13.66
CA ALA A 102 -12.62 -18.20 14.40
C ALA A 102 -11.70 -19.41 14.64
N ALA A 103 -10.77 -19.69 13.75
CA ALA A 103 -9.74 -20.72 13.87
C ALA A 103 -8.49 -20.26 14.66
N GLY A 104 -8.52 -19.09 15.31
CA GLY A 104 -7.44 -18.58 16.14
C GLY A 104 -6.18 -18.14 15.37
N LYS A 105 -6.31 -17.80 14.08
CA LYS A 105 -5.19 -17.36 13.25
C LYS A 105 -4.95 -15.86 13.37
N HIS A 106 -3.70 -15.43 13.54
CA HIS A 106 -3.30 -14.05 13.32
C HIS A 106 -3.54 -13.65 11.87
N ILE A 107 -3.92 -12.41 11.63
CA ILE A 107 -4.39 -11.95 10.32
C ILE A 107 -3.38 -11.01 9.69
N PHE A 108 -2.92 -11.33 8.48
CA PHE A 108 -2.14 -10.42 7.64
C PHE A 108 -2.69 -10.47 6.22
N ILE A 109 -3.17 -9.35 5.68
CA ILE A 109 -3.93 -9.35 4.42
C ILE A 109 -3.48 -8.28 3.46
N GLU A 110 -3.75 -8.52 2.18
CA GLU A 110 -3.61 -7.51 1.12
C GLU A 110 -4.70 -6.44 1.22
N LYS A 111 -4.34 -5.26 0.73
CA LYS A 111 -5.32 -4.18 0.51
C LYS A 111 -6.17 -4.47 -0.76
N PRO A 112 -7.38 -3.91 -0.87
CA PRO A 112 -8.16 -3.29 0.20
C PRO A 112 -8.63 -4.34 1.22
N THR A 113 -8.79 -3.91 2.48
CA THR A 113 -9.10 -4.81 3.60
C THR A 113 -10.45 -5.53 3.42
N ALA A 114 -11.45 -4.84 2.90
CA ALA A 114 -12.77 -5.34 2.60
C ALA A 114 -13.42 -4.47 1.51
N PRO A 115 -14.55 -4.87 0.92
CA PRO A 115 -15.31 -4.05 -0.02
C PRO A 115 -15.88 -2.77 0.60
N THR A 116 -16.25 -2.78 1.88
CA THR A 116 -16.87 -1.67 2.58
C THR A 116 -16.16 -1.31 3.88
N VAL A 117 -16.35 -0.07 4.36
CA VAL A 117 -15.78 0.41 5.63
C VAL A 117 -16.33 -0.40 6.81
N ASP A 118 -17.63 -0.67 6.82
CA ASP A 118 -18.29 -1.41 7.90
C ASP A 118 -17.73 -2.84 8.02
N GLU A 119 -17.55 -3.53 6.90
CA GLU A 119 -16.95 -4.86 6.88
C GLU A 119 -15.49 -4.81 7.35
N ALA A 120 -14.71 -3.83 6.88
CA ALA A 120 -13.32 -3.66 7.30
C ALA A 120 -13.19 -3.43 8.81
N MET A 121 -14.02 -2.54 9.38
CA MET A 121 -14.08 -2.28 10.82
C MET A 121 -14.61 -3.48 11.61
N ALA A 122 -15.58 -4.22 11.07
CA ALA A 122 -16.06 -5.45 11.70
C ALA A 122 -14.94 -6.50 11.83
N LEU A 123 -14.10 -6.65 10.81
CA LEU A 123 -12.92 -7.53 10.86
C LEU A 123 -11.91 -7.07 11.92
N ALA A 124 -11.60 -5.78 11.98
CA ALA A 124 -10.69 -5.23 12.97
C ALA A 124 -11.18 -5.50 14.39
N ARG A 125 -12.44 -5.16 14.69
CA ARG A 125 -13.06 -5.42 16.00
C ARG A 125 -13.12 -6.91 16.36
N LEU A 126 -13.36 -7.78 15.36
CA LEU A 126 -13.42 -9.21 15.60
C LEU A 126 -12.04 -9.78 15.95
N ALA A 127 -10.99 -9.39 15.24
CA ALA A 127 -9.63 -9.81 15.51
C ALA A 127 -9.13 -9.31 16.87
N ASP A 128 -9.42 -8.04 17.20
CA ASP A 128 -9.06 -7.43 18.49
C ASP A 128 -9.74 -8.15 19.66
N ARG A 129 -11.07 -8.38 19.59
CA ARG A 129 -11.81 -9.14 20.62
C ARG A 129 -11.33 -10.57 20.80
N ALA A 130 -10.77 -11.18 19.75
CA ALA A 130 -10.18 -12.51 19.82
C ALA A 130 -8.74 -12.49 20.34
N GLY A 131 -8.17 -11.34 20.69
CA GLY A 131 -6.77 -11.20 21.11
C GLY A 131 -5.77 -11.56 20.03
N LEU A 132 -6.15 -11.47 18.76
CA LEU A 132 -5.31 -11.83 17.63
C LEU A 132 -4.58 -10.62 17.07
N LYS A 133 -3.31 -10.76 16.81
CA LYS A 133 -2.53 -9.76 16.11
C LYS A 133 -2.98 -9.69 14.64
N HIS A 134 -3.06 -8.48 14.12
CA HIS A 134 -3.60 -8.28 12.78
C HIS A 134 -2.92 -7.11 12.06
N GLY A 135 -2.82 -7.21 10.74
CA GLY A 135 -2.21 -6.22 9.88
C GLY A 135 -2.70 -6.26 8.44
N VAL A 136 -2.42 -5.18 7.74
CA VAL A 136 -2.64 -5.02 6.31
C VAL A 136 -1.34 -4.61 5.62
N ILE A 137 -1.15 -5.04 4.39
CA ILE A 137 0.02 -4.63 3.60
C ILE A 137 -0.04 -3.13 3.29
N GLN A 138 1.03 -2.42 3.71
CA GLN A 138 1.28 -1.00 3.41
C GLN A 138 2.75 -0.82 3.03
N ASP A 139 3.09 -1.24 1.83
CA ASP A 139 4.46 -1.35 1.33
C ASP A 139 5.13 -0.01 1.00
N LYS A 140 4.37 1.05 0.70
CA LYS A 140 4.90 2.28 0.13
C LYS A 140 5.91 3.01 1.02
N LEU A 141 5.66 3.09 2.33
CA LEU A 141 6.60 3.75 3.27
C LEU A 141 7.93 2.99 3.46
N PHE A 142 8.02 1.75 2.96
CA PHE A 142 9.26 1.00 2.91
C PHE A 142 10.04 1.20 1.60
N LEU A 143 9.48 1.91 0.62
CA LEU A 143 10.24 2.31 -0.57
C LEU A 143 11.33 3.32 -0.17
N PRO A 144 12.55 3.22 -0.71
CA PRO A 144 13.72 3.97 -0.24
C PRO A 144 13.49 5.48 -0.10
N GLY A 145 12.94 6.12 -1.12
CA GLY A 145 12.70 7.56 -1.08
C GLY A 145 11.62 7.95 -0.06
N PHE A 146 10.54 7.16 0.07
CA PHE A 146 9.49 7.43 1.05
C PHE A 146 9.91 7.09 2.49
N ALA A 147 10.81 6.13 2.67
CA ALA A 147 11.42 5.87 3.98
C ALA A 147 12.27 7.06 4.46
N LYS A 148 13.04 7.69 3.55
CA LYS A 148 13.77 8.93 3.83
C LYS A 148 12.81 10.07 4.19
N LEU A 149 11.71 10.23 3.44
CA LEU A 149 10.68 11.23 3.70
C LEU A 149 10.04 11.03 5.09
N LEU A 150 9.76 9.78 5.47
CA LEU A 150 9.25 9.45 6.81
C LEU A 150 10.26 9.82 7.91
N SER A 151 11.55 9.53 7.72
CA SER A 151 12.61 9.92 8.65
C SER A 151 12.69 11.44 8.82
N LEU A 152 12.59 12.21 7.73
CA LEU A 152 12.54 13.67 7.77
C LEU A 152 11.32 14.18 8.54
N SER A 153 10.15 13.59 8.33
CA SER A 153 8.95 13.94 9.08
C SER A 153 9.12 13.70 10.58
N GLN A 154 9.64 12.53 10.94
CA GLN A 154 9.88 12.15 12.34
C GLN A 154 10.96 12.98 13.05
N SER A 155 11.94 13.48 12.30
CA SER A 155 13.01 14.35 12.86
C SER A 155 12.58 15.80 13.05
N GLY A 156 11.36 16.20 12.64
CA GLY A 156 10.89 17.57 12.72
C GLY A 156 11.48 18.50 11.65
N PHE A 157 12.10 17.96 10.60
CA PHE A 157 12.73 18.73 9.52
C PHE A 157 11.82 19.79 8.90
N PHE A 158 10.52 19.52 8.79
CA PHE A 158 9.56 20.43 8.18
C PHE A 158 9.14 21.60 9.08
N GLY A 159 9.38 21.53 10.41
CA GLY A 159 8.72 22.42 11.34
C GLY A 159 7.19 22.21 11.30
N ARG A 160 6.40 23.30 11.21
CA ARG A 160 4.95 23.18 10.95
C ARG A 160 4.71 22.85 9.48
N ILE A 161 4.09 21.71 9.21
CA ILE A 161 3.73 21.30 7.84
C ILE A 161 2.62 22.23 7.33
N LEU A 162 2.79 22.72 6.11
CA LEU A 162 1.89 23.64 5.42
C LEU A 162 1.06 22.92 4.36
N SER A 163 1.70 22.04 3.60
CA SER A 163 1.03 21.29 2.54
C SER A 163 1.66 19.94 2.29
N VAL A 164 0.87 19.01 1.73
CA VAL A 164 1.32 17.74 1.17
C VAL A 164 0.73 17.55 -0.23
N ARG A 165 1.57 17.16 -1.18
CA ARG A 165 1.14 16.86 -2.55
C ARG A 165 1.59 15.47 -2.94
N VAL A 166 0.65 14.70 -3.46
CA VAL A 166 0.90 13.40 -4.09
C VAL A 166 0.63 13.54 -5.57
N ASP A 167 1.62 13.31 -6.39
CA ASP A 167 1.49 13.22 -7.83
C ASP A 167 1.91 11.82 -8.29
N ALA A 168 0.95 11.02 -8.72
CA ALA A 168 1.15 9.63 -9.07
C ALA A 168 0.47 9.27 -10.40
N GLY A 169 1.13 8.43 -11.17
CA GLY A 169 0.53 7.90 -12.38
C GLY A 169 1.52 7.60 -13.47
N SER A 170 0.99 6.96 -14.49
CA SER A 170 1.71 6.61 -15.71
C SER A 170 0.71 6.35 -16.84
N TRP A 171 1.21 6.24 -18.05
CA TRP A 171 0.40 5.82 -19.19
C TRP A 171 0.27 4.30 -19.19
N ILE A 172 -0.93 3.79 -18.97
CA ILE A 172 -1.24 2.36 -19.09
C ILE A 172 -1.89 2.13 -20.46
N PHE A 173 -1.21 1.35 -21.30
CA PHE A 173 -1.72 1.01 -22.62
C PHE A 173 -3.06 0.30 -22.54
N ASP A 174 -3.94 0.57 -23.52
CA ASP A 174 -5.32 0.09 -23.56
C ASP A 174 -5.49 -1.32 -24.18
N GLY A 175 -4.41 -1.85 -24.77
CA GLY A 175 -4.41 -3.15 -25.47
C GLY A 175 -4.59 -3.06 -26.98
N THR A 176 -4.78 -1.86 -27.55
CA THR A 176 -4.99 -1.66 -28.99
C THR A 176 -3.68 -1.78 -29.78
N ASP A 177 -2.71 -0.90 -29.47
CA ASP A 177 -1.42 -0.87 -30.18
C ASP A 177 -0.33 -1.67 -29.44
N ARG A 178 -0.51 -1.86 -28.15
CA ARG A 178 0.39 -2.59 -27.26
C ARG A 178 -0.43 -3.34 -26.23
N GLU A 179 0.10 -4.46 -25.74
CA GLU A 179 -0.51 -5.25 -24.67
C GLU A 179 -0.91 -4.38 -23.47
N CYS A 180 -2.11 -4.60 -22.95
CA CYS A 180 -2.59 -3.92 -21.77
C CYS A 180 -1.75 -4.33 -20.54
N GLN A 181 -1.16 -3.34 -19.86
CA GLN A 181 -0.23 -3.59 -18.76
C GLN A 181 -0.91 -3.99 -17.44
N ARG A 182 -2.24 -3.86 -17.36
CA ARG A 182 -3.03 -4.24 -16.19
C ARG A 182 -4.19 -5.15 -16.61
N PRO A 183 -4.53 -6.16 -15.80
CA PRO A 183 -5.67 -7.03 -16.08
C PRO A 183 -6.98 -6.24 -16.20
N SER A 184 -7.87 -6.72 -17.07
CA SER A 184 -9.13 -6.06 -17.43
C SER A 184 -10.06 -5.80 -16.24
N TRP A 185 -10.01 -6.63 -15.19
CA TRP A 185 -10.81 -6.44 -13.97
C TRP A 185 -10.55 -5.09 -13.29
N ASN A 186 -9.33 -4.51 -13.43
CA ASN A 186 -9.00 -3.20 -12.84
C ASN A 186 -9.88 -2.06 -13.37
N TYR A 187 -10.53 -2.25 -14.50
CA TYR A 187 -11.34 -1.26 -15.20
C TYR A 187 -12.83 -1.57 -15.18
N LYS A 188 -13.25 -2.56 -14.35
CA LYS A 188 -14.64 -3.00 -14.21
C LYS A 188 -15.10 -2.86 -12.77
N LYS A 189 -16.06 -1.97 -12.50
CA LYS A 189 -16.60 -1.72 -11.15
C LYS A 189 -17.12 -2.98 -10.48
N ALA A 190 -17.87 -3.80 -11.25
CA ALA A 190 -18.42 -5.04 -10.73
C ALA A 190 -17.38 -6.06 -10.25
N GLU A 191 -16.14 -5.96 -10.74
CA GLU A 191 -15.02 -6.81 -10.34
C GLU A 191 -14.13 -6.17 -9.25
N GLY A 192 -14.53 -4.99 -8.72
CA GLY A 192 -13.77 -4.23 -7.72
C GLY A 192 -12.65 -3.39 -8.33
N GLY A 193 -12.77 -3.04 -9.61
CA GLY A 193 -11.84 -2.14 -10.29
C GLY A 193 -12.06 -0.68 -9.91
N GLY A 194 -11.13 0.15 -10.31
CA GLY A 194 -11.09 1.60 -10.08
C GLY A 194 -9.78 2.06 -9.48
N LEU A 195 -9.25 3.14 -10.03
CA LEU A 195 -7.97 3.72 -9.59
C LEU A 195 -8.04 4.24 -8.15
N ALA A 196 -9.16 4.87 -7.77
CA ALA A 196 -9.32 5.40 -6.42
C ALA A 196 -9.27 4.28 -5.37
N LEU A 197 -10.01 3.19 -5.58
CA LEU A 197 -10.00 2.04 -4.68
C LEU A 197 -8.61 1.37 -4.60
N ASP A 198 -7.90 1.30 -5.73
CA ASP A 198 -6.56 0.68 -5.78
C ASP A 198 -5.50 1.53 -5.08
N MET A 199 -5.52 2.87 -5.27
CA MET A 199 -4.40 3.74 -4.91
C MET A 199 -4.64 4.63 -3.69
N MET A 200 -5.87 5.09 -3.41
CA MET A 200 -6.13 5.95 -2.26
C MET A 200 -5.83 5.26 -0.92
N ALA A 201 -5.89 3.93 -0.89
CA ALA A 201 -5.46 3.15 0.26
C ALA A 201 -4.01 3.45 0.67
N HIS A 202 -3.11 3.55 -0.31
CA HIS A 202 -1.70 3.89 -0.06
C HIS A 202 -1.53 5.35 0.37
N TRP A 203 -2.24 6.26 -0.31
CA TRP A 203 -2.11 7.70 -0.03
C TRP A 203 -2.68 8.05 1.34
N ARG A 204 -3.78 7.43 1.77
CA ARG A 204 -4.31 7.60 3.13
C ARG A 204 -3.25 7.28 4.16
N TYR A 205 -2.70 6.07 4.13
CA TYR A 205 -1.71 5.62 5.09
C TYR A 205 -0.44 6.47 5.07
N MET A 206 0.03 6.83 3.86
CA MET A 206 1.22 7.67 3.72
C MET A 206 1.00 9.08 4.28
N ILE A 207 -0.08 9.76 3.89
CA ILE A 207 -0.34 11.15 4.32
C ILE A 207 -0.57 11.23 5.82
N ASP A 208 -1.37 10.32 6.38
CA ASP A 208 -1.61 10.26 7.82
C ASP A 208 -0.30 10.09 8.61
N ARG A 209 0.67 9.37 8.06
CA ARG A 209 1.97 9.09 8.70
C ARG A 209 3.04 10.15 8.43
N LEU A 210 3.03 10.75 7.27
CA LEU A 210 4.03 11.72 6.83
C LEU A 210 3.70 13.15 7.24
N ALA A 211 2.42 13.49 7.34
CA ALA A 211 1.99 14.86 7.56
C ALA A 211 1.04 15.01 8.75
N SER A 212 -0.19 14.50 8.62
CA SER A 212 -1.22 14.54 9.68
C SER A 212 -2.45 13.76 9.20
N PRO A 213 -3.34 13.30 10.10
CA PRO A 213 -4.59 12.66 9.73
C PRO A 213 -5.43 13.48 8.75
N ILE A 214 -5.99 12.81 7.74
CA ILE A 214 -6.93 13.42 6.80
C ILE A 214 -8.29 13.51 7.48
N ILE A 215 -8.86 14.72 7.54
CA ILE A 215 -10.19 15.00 8.13
C ILE A 215 -11.23 15.47 7.11
N GLY A 216 -10.86 15.68 5.86
CA GLY A 216 -11.79 16.06 4.81
C GLY A 216 -11.26 15.76 3.42
N VAL A 217 -12.14 15.41 2.49
CA VAL A 217 -11.81 15.12 1.10
C VAL A 217 -12.86 15.71 0.14
N CYS A 218 -12.38 16.28 -0.96
CA CYS A 218 -13.20 16.66 -2.13
C CYS A 218 -12.52 16.10 -3.38
N ALA A 219 -13.23 15.29 -4.16
CA ALA A 219 -12.65 14.54 -5.26
C ALA A 219 -13.32 14.83 -6.61
N LEU A 220 -12.54 14.60 -7.67
CA LEU A 220 -12.99 14.59 -9.06
C LEU A 220 -12.42 13.34 -9.73
N MET A 221 -13.25 12.61 -10.46
CA MET A 221 -12.86 11.37 -11.14
C MET A 221 -13.32 11.35 -12.58
N SER A 222 -12.58 10.65 -13.43
CA SER A 222 -12.97 10.43 -14.83
C SER A 222 -12.47 9.08 -15.34
N THR A 223 -13.14 8.57 -16.37
CA THR A 223 -12.69 7.47 -17.21
C THR A 223 -12.11 8.07 -18.49
N ALA A 224 -10.79 8.34 -18.47
CA ALA A 224 -10.11 9.01 -19.58
C ALA A 224 -9.99 8.12 -20.82
N ILE A 225 -9.89 6.79 -20.62
CA ILE A 225 -9.84 5.79 -21.70
C ILE A 225 -11.09 4.90 -21.59
N PRO A 226 -12.19 5.22 -22.33
CA PRO A 226 -13.48 4.58 -22.16
C PRO A 226 -13.59 3.19 -22.81
N GLN A 227 -12.61 2.77 -23.61
CA GLN A 227 -12.53 1.44 -24.22
C GLN A 227 -11.14 0.86 -24.06
N ARG A 228 -11.07 -0.42 -23.76
CA ARG A 228 -9.82 -1.19 -23.65
C ARG A 228 -10.00 -2.57 -24.26
N VAL A 229 -8.90 -3.30 -24.44
CA VAL A 229 -8.87 -4.67 -24.95
C VAL A 229 -8.50 -5.61 -23.81
N ASP A 230 -9.24 -6.70 -23.63
CA ASP A 230 -9.00 -7.68 -22.58
C ASP A 230 -7.86 -8.68 -22.93
N GLU A 231 -7.62 -9.62 -22.03
CA GLU A 231 -6.56 -10.62 -22.14
C GLU A 231 -6.78 -11.62 -23.31
N GLN A 232 -7.96 -11.62 -23.91
CA GLN A 232 -8.32 -12.42 -25.09
C GLN A 232 -8.31 -11.61 -26.38
N GLY A 233 -7.91 -10.34 -26.33
CA GLY A 233 -7.91 -9.44 -27.47
C GLY A 233 -9.29 -8.88 -27.83
N LYS A 234 -10.29 -8.99 -26.95
CA LYS A 234 -11.66 -8.51 -27.18
C LYS A 234 -11.85 -7.09 -26.61
N PRO A 235 -12.34 -6.13 -27.41
CA PRO A 235 -12.68 -4.80 -26.91
C PRO A 235 -13.82 -4.85 -25.89
N TYR A 236 -13.71 -4.01 -24.84
CA TYR A 236 -14.75 -3.83 -23.82
C TYR A 236 -14.86 -2.37 -23.38
N ALA A 237 -16.04 -1.97 -22.93
CA ALA A 237 -16.27 -0.66 -22.32
C ALA A 237 -15.76 -0.63 -20.88
N VAL A 238 -15.05 0.43 -20.53
CA VAL A 238 -14.55 0.71 -19.18
C VAL A 238 -15.61 1.49 -18.40
N ASP A 239 -15.97 1.02 -17.21
CA ASP A 239 -16.93 1.67 -16.32
C ASP A 239 -16.32 2.16 -15.01
N ALA A 240 -15.09 1.75 -14.70
CA ALA A 240 -14.34 2.26 -13.57
C ALA A 240 -13.45 3.45 -13.98
N GLU A 241 -13.19 4.36 -13.05
CA GLU A 241 -12.33 5.50 -13.28
C GLU A 241 -10.85 5.09 -13.38
N ASP A 242 -10.10 5.75 -14.24
CA ASP A 242 -8.66 5.62 -14.42
C ASP A 242 -7.90 6.93 -14.08
N THR A 243 -8.63 7.94 -13.64
CA THR A 243 -8.12 9.23 -13.19
C THR A 243 -8.90 9.70 -11.95
N ASN A 244 -8.17 10.08 -10.90
CA ASN A 244 -8.71 10.57 -9.65
C ASN A 244 -7.86 11.71 -9.10
N TYR A 245 -8.48 12.87 -8.90
CA TYR A 245 -7.89 14.02 -8.23
C TYR A 245 -8.66 14.31 -6.96
N ALA A 246 -7.95 14.68 -5.88
CA ALA A 246 -8.58 14.99 -4.61
C ALA A 246 -7.86 16.12 -3.89
N LEU A 247 -8.64 17.00 -3.25
CA LEU A 247 -8.19 18.00 -2.29
C LEU A 247 -8.47 17.47 -0.89
N LEU A 248 -7.57 17.74 0.04
CA LEU A 248 -7.60 17.21 1.40
C LEU A 248 -7.51 18.33 2.43
N LYS A 249 -8.22 18.17 3.55
CA LYS A 249 -8.01 18.91 4.79
C LYS A 249 -7.33 17.98 5.79
N LEU A 250 -6.28 18.45 6.45
CA LEU A 250 -5.55 17.72 7.46
C LEU A 250 -5.85 18.30 8.85
N GLU A 251 -5.77 17.46 9.89
CA GLU A 251 -6.11 17.81 11.27
C GLU A 251 -5.24 18.95 11.82
N ASN A 252 -3.96 19.00 11.45
CA ASN A 252 -3.02 20.06 11.83
C ASN A 252 -3.22 21.39 11.09
N GLY A 253 -4.26 21.52 10.27
CA GLY A 253 -4.57 22.70 9.46
C GLY A 253 -3.81 22.79 8.12
N ALA A 254 -2.93 21.84 7.83
CA ALA A 254 -2.30 21.74 6.50
C ALA A 254 -3.33 21.35 5.43
N VAL A 255 -3.01 21.65 4.18
CA VAL A 255 -3.83 21.26 3.01
C VAL A 255 -3.11 20.19 2.22
N GLY A 256 -3.88 19.31 1.58
CA GLY A 256 -3.32 18.25 0.75
C GLY A 256 -3.95 18.18 -0.65
N MET A 257 -3.20 17.59 -1.58
CA MET A 257 -3.66 17.28 -2.92
C MET A 257 -3.15 15.92 -3.37
N ILE A 258 -4.03 15.16 -4.02
CA ILE A 258 -3.68 13.93 -4.73
C ILE A 258 -4.03 14.12 -6.21
N THR A 259 -3.05 13.92 -7.08
CA THR A 259 -3.26 13.70 -8.52
C THR A 259 -2.86 12.26 -8.83
N ASN A 260 -3.78 11.48 -9.37
CA ASN A 260 -3.54 10.08 -9.61
C ASN A 260 -4.19 9.65 -10.93
N SER A 261 -3.41 9.08 -11.87
CA SER A 261 -3.94 8.71 -13.19
C SER A 261 -3.17 7.58 -13.85
N TRP A 262 -3.93 6.64 -14.46
CA TRP A 262 -3.38 5.63 -15.35
C TRP A 262 -3.36 6.09 -16.83
N ALA A 263 -3.74 7.34 -17.08
CA ALA A 263 -3.79 7.93 -18.41
C ALA A 263 -2.96 9.23 -18.49
N THR A 264 -1.83 9.29 -17.78
CA THR A 264 -0.93 10.44 -17.78
C THR A 264 0.49 10.08 -18.24
N ARG A 265 1.16 11.02 -18.92
CA ARG A 265 2.60 10.94 -19.24
C ARG A 265 3.36 11.89 -18.32
N PRO A 266 3.91 11.39 -17.20
CA PRO A 266 4.59 12.25 -16.24
C PRO A 266 5.89 12.84 -16.84
N ARG A 267 6.14 14.13 -16.57
CA ARG A 267 7.46 14.75 -16.82
C ARG A 267 8.21 14.90 -15.50
N ARG A 268 8.59 13.79 -14.93
CA ARG A 268 9.39 13.66 -13.71
C ARG A 268 10.16 12.35 -13.75
N ASP A 269 11.09 12.16 -12.85
CA ASP A 269 11.98 10.98 -12.80
C ASP A 269 11.35 9.74 -12.14
N ASP A 270 10.13 9.84 -11.63
CA ASP A 270 9.41 8.71 -11.03
C ASP A 270 7.92 8.69 -11.42
N THR A 271 7.28 7.53 -11.32
CA THR A 271 5.82 7.37 -11.53
C THR A 271 4.99 7.91 -10.37
N MET A 272 5.60 8.14 -9.21
CA MET A 272 4.95 8.76 -8.06
C MET A 272 5.93 9.63 -7.29
N VAL A 273 5.48 10.82 -6.90
CA VAL A 273 6.21 11.77 -6.08
C VAL A 273 5.30 12.27 -4.97
N VAL A 274 5.85 12.31 -3.75
CA VAL A 274 5.23 12.99 -2.60
C VAL A 274 6.10 14.17 -2.23
N GLN A 275 5.51 15.36 -2.19
CA GLN A 275 6.18 16.56 -1.71
C GLN A 275 5.48 17.08 -0.45
N ILE A 276 6.28 17.45 0.55
CA ILE A 276 5.84 18.07 1.78
C ILE A 276 6.53 19.43 1.89
N ASP A 277 5.75 20.46 2.13
CA ASP A 277 6.25 21.82 2.38
C ASP A 277 5.96 22.20 3.83
N GLY A 278 6.96 22.71 4.52
CA GLY A 278 6.91 23.12 5.90
C GLY A 278 7.61 24.47 6.15
N THR A 279 7.49 24.99 7.36
CA THR A 279 8.06 26.30 7.71
C THR A 279 9.58 26.30 7.81
N LEU A 280 10.20 25.15 8.05
CA LEU A 280 11.66 25.03 8.19
C LEU A 280 12.32 24.34 6.99
N GLY A 281 11.56 23.65 6.16
CA GLY A 281 12.09 22.98 4.98
C GLY A 281 11.00 22.29 4.17
N SER A 282 11.36 21.88 2.97
CA SER A 282 10.54 21.10 2.05
C SER A 282 11.30 19.85 1.62
N ALA A 283 10.57 18.78 1.33
CA ALA A 283 11.14 17.59 0.72
C ALA A 283 10.23 17.03 -0.37
N ALA A 284 10.84 16.51 -1.43
CA ALA A 284 10.18 15.80 -2.52
C ALA A 284 10.77 14.40 -2.68
N ALA A 285 9.96 13.36 -2.56
CA ALA A 285 10.41 11.99 -2.63
C ALA A 285 9.65 11.21 -3.71
N GLY A 286 10.38 10.49 -4.54
CA GLY A 286 9.88 9.39 -5.36
C GLY A 286 10.06 8.06 -4.64
N ARG A 287 9.92 6.95 -5.39
CA ARG A 287 10.11 5.59 -4.83
C ARG A 287 11.54 5.34 -4.33
N PHE A 288 12.54 5.93 -4.96
CA PHE A 288 13.95 5.63 -4.69
C PHE A 288 14.73 6.82 -4.15
N ARG A 289 14.43 8.02 -4.59
CA ARG A 289 15.14 9.25 -4.25
C ARG A 289 14.30 10.17 -3.39
N CYS A 290 14.96 10.96 -2.56
CA CYS A 290 14.37 12.03 -1.77
C CYS A 290 15.28 13.24 -1.84
N TYR A 291 14.69 14.39 -2.10
CA TYR A 291 15.39 15.69 -2.17
C TYR A 291 14.84 16.61 -1.10
N THR A 292 15.72 17.43 -0.52
CA THR A 292 15.36 18.40 0.52
C THR A 292 15.83 19.80 0.13
N GLN A 293 15.10 20.81 0.62
CA GLN A 293 15.49 22.20 0.62
C GLN A 293 15.16 22.79 1.98
N SER A 294 16.17 23.35 2.67
CA SER A 294 15.93 24.05 3.93
C SER A 294 15.40 25.47 3.70
N ALA A 295 14.78 26.06 4.72
CA ALA A 295 14.33 27.45 4.66
C ALA A 295 15.48 28.42 4.35
N ALA A 296 16.67 28.15 4.89
CA ALA A 296 17.87 28.99 4.65
C ALA A 296 18.39 28.93 3.20
N GLU A 297 18.11 27.85 2.47
CA GLU A 297 18.52 27.66 1.08
C GLU A 297 17.43 28.06 0.09
N THR A 298 16.27 28.54 0.56
CA THR A 298 15.14 28.93 -0.32
C THR A 298 15.50 30.15 -1.14
N PRO A 299 15.49 30.10 -2.48
CA PRO A 299 15.83 31.24 -3.32
C PRO A 299 14.75 32.31 -3.31
N GLU A 300 15.12 33.57 -3.40
CA GLU A 300 14.23 34.72 -3.56
C GLU A 300 13.59 34.74 -4.96
N ALA A 301 12.71 33.76 -5.25
CA ALA A 301 12.16 33.54 -6.57
C ALA A 301 11.34 34.72 -7.10
N PHE A 302 10.64 35.46 -6.23
CA PHE A 302 9.73 36.54 -6.65
C PHE A 302 10.49 37.75 -7.19
N THR A 303 11.55 38.19 -6.50
CA THR A 303 12.37 39.33 -6.95
C THR A 303 13.35 38.94 -8.05
N ALA A 304 13.84 37.71 -8.00
CA ALA A 304 14.82 37.20 -8.96
C ALA A 304 14.19 36.78 -10.30
N ALA A 305 12.90 36.52 -10.36
CA ALA A 305 12.19 36.26 -11.63
C ALA A 305 12.27 37.43 -12.63
N ALA A 306 12.51 38.66 -12.15
CA ALA A 306 12.72 39.83 -12.99
C ALA A 306 14.17 39.98 -13.54
N ARG A 307 15.10 39.10 -13.14
CA ARG A 307 16.49 39.11 -13.61
C ARG A 307 16.65 38.37 -14.94
N PRO A 308 17.48 38.85 -15.87
CA PRO A 308 17.82 38.08 -17.06
C PRO A 308 18.42 36.71 -16.67
N GLY A 309 17.89 35.63 -17.26
CA GLY A 309 18.28 34.23 -16.94
C GLY A 309 17.43 33.57 -15.87
N GLY A 310 16.56 34.27 -15.14
CA GLY A 310 15.68 33.71 -14.14
C GLY A 310 16.39 33.18 -12.88
N VAL A 311 15.70 32.31 -12.14
CA VAL A 311 16.20 31.62 -10.95
C VAL A 311 16.16 30.12 -11.19
N ASP A 312 17.26 29.44 -10.97
CA ASP A 312 17.26 27.98 -10.94
C ASP A 312 16.69 27.49 -9.61
N LEU A 313 15.41 27.12 -9.65
CA LEU A 313 14.68 26.59 -8.48
C LEU A 313 15.12 25.18 -8.07
N MET A 314 15.87 24.47 -8.92
CA MET A 314 16.37 23.14 -8.62
C MET A 314 17.76 23.15 -7.95
N ALA A 315 18.55 24.18 -8.18
CA ALA A 315 19.93 24.27 -7.66
C ALA A 315 20.05 24.12 -6.12
N PRO A 316 19.14 24.64 -5.30
CA PRO A 316 19.22 24.49 -3.84
C PRO A 316 18.71 23.17 -3.29
N TRP A 317 18.14 22.28 -4.12
CA TRP A 317 17.71 20.97 -3.66
C TRP A 317 18.88 20.02 -3.50
N ARG A 318 18.92 19.30 -2.38
CA ARG A 318 19.94 18.32 -2.03
C ARG A 318 19.36 16.92 -1.96
N GLU A 319 19.99 15.96 -2.62
CA GLU A 319 19.59 14.56 -2.50
C GLU A 319 19.94 14.02 -1.10
N VAL A 320 18.97 13.38 -0.45
CA VAL A 320 19.18 12.68 0.83
C VAL A 320 19.92 11.38 0.55
N PRO A 321 21.11 11.16 1.14
CA PRO A 321 21.90 9.97 0.87
C PRO A 321 21.21 8.68 1.32
N ASP A 322 21.59 7.56 0.73
CA ASP A 322 21.17 6.24 1.19
C ASP A 322 21.89 5.88 2.50
N THR A 323 21.18 5.28 3.43
CA THR A 323 21.71 4.83 4.71
C THR A 323 22.09 3.34 4.75
N GLY A 324 21.92 2.63 3.63
CA GLY A 324 22.24 1.21 3.50
C GLY A 324 21.54 0.54 2.32
N PRO A 325 21.70 -0.78 2.18
CA PRO A 325 21.08 -1.53 1.09
C PRO A 325 19.55 -1.56 1.24
N HIS A 326 18.86 -1.42 0.12
CA HIS A 326 17.41 -1.45 0.08
C HIS A 326 16.89 -2.88 0.02
N LYS A 327 15.97 -3.20 0.93
CA LYS A 327 15.21 -4.45 0.92
C LYS A 327 13.92 -4.28 0.13
N ASN A 328 13.39 -5.38 -0.38
CA ASN A 328 12.06 -5.39 -0.98
C ASN A 328 11.01 -4.87 0.04
N PRO A 329 10.13 -3.92 -0.33
CA PRO A 329 9.15 -3.34 0.59
C PRO A 329 8.17 -4.34 1.20
N PHE A 330 7.74 -5.35 0.44
CA PHE A 330 6.88 -6.43 0.97
C PHE A 330 7.62 -7.31 1.97
N ARG A 331 8.93 -7.56 1.74
CA ARG A 331 9.77 -8.22 2.73
C ARG A 331 9.80 -7.43 4.03
N GLN A 332 9.97 -6.13 3.97
CA GLN A 332 9.98 -5.27 5.16
C GLN A 332 8.63 -5.27 5.88
N CYS A 333 7.50 -5.29 5.15
CA CYS A 333 6.18 -5.50 5.74
C CYS A 333 6.12 -6.83 6.50
N TRP A 334 6.63 -7.93 5.92
CA TRP A 334 6.68 -9.23 6.59
C TRP A 334 7.61 -9.22 7.79
N GLU A 335 8.83 -8.70 7.68
CA GLU A 335 9.77 -8.60 8.79
C GLU A 335 9.16 -7.83 9.97
N ALA A 336 8.48 -6.70 9.72
CA ALA A 336 7.80 -5.92 10.74
C ALA A 336 6.65 -6.69 11.42
N PHE A 337 5.80 -7.37 10.62
CA PHE A 337 4.69 -8.15 11.17
C PHE A 337 5.16 -9.39 11.94
N LEU A 338 6.16 -10.10 11.44
CA LEU A 338 6.76 -11.24 12.13
C LEU A 338 7.40 -10.85 13.46
N ARG A 339 8.09 -9.70 13.54
CA ARG A 339 8.58 -9.16 14.82
C ARG A 339 7.44 -8.80 15.76
N HIS A 340 6.39 -8.17 15.25
CA HIS A 340 5.18 -7.92 16.04
C HIS A 340 4.61 -9.21 16.64
N LEU A 341 4.56 -10.30 15.86
CA LEU A 341 4.09 -11.60 16.35
C LEU A 341 5.01 -12.23 17.40
N ALA A 342 6.32 -12.11 17.23
CA ALA A 342 7.30 -12.84 18.03
C ALA A 342 7.80 -12.10 19.27
N GLU A 343 7.80 -10.75 19.23
CA GLU A 343 8.47 -9.86 20.20
C GLU A 343 7.55 -8.77 20.74
N ASP A 344 6.27 -8.74 20.34
CA ASP A 344 5.32 -7.65 20.62
C ASP A 344 5.82 -6.27 20.12
N ALA A 345 6.71 -6.27 19.12
CA ALA A 345 7.22 -5.05 18.53
C ALA A 345 6.07 -4.13 18.06
N PRO A 346 6.19 -2.80 18.17
CA PRO A 346 5.17 -1.88 17.69
C PRO A 346 4.84 -2.12 16.22
N TYR A 347 3.55 -2.21 15.90
CA TYR A 347 3.07 -2.42 14.54
C TYR A 347 1.87 -1.52 14.23
N LEU A 348 1.97 -0.72 13.18
CA LEU A 348 1.00 0.32 12.90
C LEU A 348 0.04 0.02 11.75
N PRO A 349 0.40 -0.67 10.66
CA PRO A 349 -0.57 -0.96 9.60
C PRO A 349 -1.57 -2.05 10.01
N THR A 350 -2.37 -1.78 11.05
CA THR A 350 -3.42 -2.67 11.55
C THR A 350 -4.61 -2.75 10.59
N LEU A 351 -5.58 -3.61 10.89
CA LEU A 351 -6.83 -3.66 10.11
C LEU A 351 -7.64 -2.35 10.22
N VAL A 352 -7.46 -1.56 11.28
CA VAL A 352 -8.07 -0.22 11.39
C VAL A 352 -7.48 0.72 10.33
N GLU A 353 -6.15 0.72 10.17
CA GLU A 353 -5.51 1.50 9.10
C GLU A 353 -5.97 1.03 7.70
N GLY A 354 -6.19 -0.27 7.55
CA GLY A 354 -6.81 -0.82 6.35
C GLY A 354 -8.25 -0.34 6.13
N ALA A 355 -9.04 -0.20 7.19
CA ALA A 355 -10.40 0.36 7.12
C ALA A 355 -10.39 1.86 6.78
N LYS A 356 -9.46 2.65 7.36
CA LYS A 356 -9.26 4.07 7.00
C LYS A 356 -8.93 4.23 5.51
N ALA A 357 -8.18 3.29 4.97
CA ALA A 357 -7.84 3.27 3.55
C ALA A 357 -9.09 3.07 2.65
N VAL A 358 -9.96 2.12 3.02
CA VAL A 358 -11.25 1.90 2.34
C VAL A 358 -12.16 3.13 2.50
N GLN A 359 -12.20 3.73 3.70
CA GLN A 359 -12.97 4.94 4.00
C GLN A 359 -12.62 6.10 3.06
N LEU A 360 -11.34 6.37 2.84
CA LEU A 360 -10.95 7.50 1.99
C LEU A 360 -11.42 7.30 0.54
N ALA A 361 -11.32 6.08 0.01
CA ALA A 361 -11.81 5.76 -1.33
C ALA A 361 -13.34 5.90 -1.42
N ASP A 362 -14.09 5.35 -0.45
CA ASP A 362 -15.55 5.47 -0.39
C ASP A 362 -16.00 6.93 -0.34
N LEU A 363 -15.41 7.72 0.55
CA LEU A 363 -15.72 9.14 0.68
C LEU A 363 -15.34 9.95 -0.56
N ALA A 364 -14.28 9.57 -1.29
CA ALA A 364 -13.95 10.19 -2.56
C ALA A 364 -15.00 9.88 -3.63
N TYR A 365 -15.49 8.66 -3.74
CA TYR A 365 -16.62 8.34 -4.64
C TYR A 365 -17.88 9.11 -4.26
N ARG A 366 -18.21 9.20 -2.98
CA ARG A 366 -19.35 9.99 -2.50
C ARG A 366 -19.19 11.47 -2.77
N SER A 367 -17.97 12.03 -2.61
CA SER A 367 -17.66 13.41 -2.94
C SER A 367 -17.97 13.72 -4.41
N VAL A 368 -17.59 12.83 -5.32
CA VAL A 368 -17.90 12.97 -6.75
C VAL A 368 -19.41 12.90 -7.02
N ALA A 369 -20.11 11.93 -6.41
CA ALA A 369 -21.54 11.74 -6.61
C ALA A 369 -22.37 12.90 -6.04
N GLU A 370 -22.00 13.42 -4.87
CA GLU A 370 -22.71 14.46 -4.14
C GLU A 370 -22.19 15.89 -4.46
N GLN A 371 -21.10 15.99 -5.24
CA GLN A 371 -20.44 17.26 -5.63
C GLN A 371 -20.11 18.18 -4.44
N LYS A 372 -19.63 17.59 -3.33
CA LYS A 372 -19.30 18.33 -2.10
C LYS A 372 -18.12 17.75 -1.33
N TRP A 373 -17.61 18.53 -0.37
CA TRP A 373 -16.67 18.05 0.62
C TRP A 373 -17.30 16.98 1.50
N MET A 374 -16.53 15.92 1.75
CA MET A 374 -16.89 14.88 2.71
C MET A 374 -15.98 14.98 3.94
N GLU A 375 -16.58 14.90 5.13
CA GLU A 375 -15.84 14.75 6.38
C GLU A 375 -15.29 13.32 6.48
N VAL A 376 -14.05 13.22 6.96
CA VAL A 376 -13.36 11.95 7.19
C VAL A 376 -13.32 11.72 8.70
N ALA A 377 -14.26 10.93 9.19
CA ALA A 377 -14.31 10.58 10.62
C ALA A 377 -13.11 9.70 11.00
N ASP A 378 -12.59 9.91 12.21
CA ASP A 378 -11.56 9.02 12.74
C ASP A 378 -12.16 7.66 13.10
N LEU A 379 -11.55 6.59 12.59
CA LEU A 379 -11.94 5.21 12.88
C LEU A 379 -11.08 4.65 14.01
N ARG A 380 -11.73 4.14 15.04
CA ARG A 380 -11.10 3.50 16.21
C ARG A 380 -11.78 2.17 16.55
N LEU A 381 -11.07 1.28 17.27
CA LEU A 381 -11.62 0.04 17.79
C LEU A 381 -12.67 0.28 18.88
#